data_045e900bca37bd8dc65c3a8116e79a7d
#
_entry.id   045e900bca37bd8dc65c3a8116e79a7d
#
_cell.length_a   1.000
_cell.length_b   1.000
_cell.length_c   1.000
_cell.angle_alpha   90.00
_cell.angle_beta   90.00
_cell.angle_gamma   90.00
#
_symmetry.space_group_name_H-M   'P 1'
#
loop_
_entity.id
_entity.type
_entity.pdbx_description
1 polymer ?
#
loop_
_entity_poly.entity_id
_entity_poly.type
_entity_poly.pdbx_seq_one_letter_code
_entity_poly.pdbx_strand_id
1 'polypeptide(L)'
;IPLSAPKAHQAYVRSAIMLLVCAVEELYGEGADVLVKHSLGKSLYCEFEDGHVPLKKELDRLEARMREISEEGRDITKIVVGKKRAIAFLRMKGREEDAELAGELAGDTINVDQCGRVTDYFFGPLLPDMSFVRLFALKSYAPGFLLRLPDEDFHLAQDEAEDPLFAKVFLESQNWSELIGCQNLAQLNASIENGKILDYISIAEALHEKKLAELADAICEAKPRIRLVC
;
A
#
# COMPACT_ATOMS: atom_id res chain seq x y z
N ILE A 1 -5.00 -25.78 0.26
CA ILE A 1 -6.15 -24.85 0.26
C ILE A 1 -6.13 -24.20 -1.11
N PRO A 2 -7.24 -24.22 -1.87
CA PRO A 2 -7.28 -23.55 -3.17
C PRO A 2 -7.05 -22.04 -2.98
N LEU A 3 -6.29 -21.42 -3.89
CA LEU A 3 -5.98 -19.98 -3.85
C LEU A 3 -7.23 -19.09 -4.01
N SER A 4 -8.33 -19.65 -4.51
CA SER A 4 -9.65 -19.01 -4.57
C SER A 4 -10.31 -18.81 -3.20
N ALA A 5 -9.80 -19.43 -2.12
CA ALA A 5 -10.31 -19.16 -0.78
C ALA A 5 -9.87 -17.75 -0.33
N PRO A 6 -10.75 -16.91 0.25
CA PRO A 6 -10.44 -15.53 0.59
C PRO A 6 -9.17 -15.34 1.45
N LYS A 7 -8.93 -16.25 2.42
CA LYS A 7 -7.71 -16.21 3.24
C LYS A 7 -6.45 -16.56 2.45
N ALA A 8 -6.55 -17.44 1.46
CA ALA A 8 -5.43 -17.80 0.60
C ALA A 8 -5.09 -16.67 -0.37
N HIS A 9 -6.10 -16.01 -0.93
CA HIS A 9 -5.93 -14.82 -1.77
C HIS A 9 -5.25 -13.68 -0.98
N GLN A 10 -5.68 -13.41 0.25
CA GLN A 10 -5.02 -12.43 1.11
C GLN A 10 -3.55 -12.79 1.42
N ALA A 11 -3.25 -14.07 1.64
CA ALA A 11 -1.86 -14.52 1.81
C ALA A 11 -1.04 -14.33 0.52
N TYR A 12 -1.65 -14.58 -0.63
CA TYR A 12 -1.04 -14.31 -1.94
C TYR A 12 -0.69 -12.83 -2.12
N VAL A 13 -1.64 -11.94 -1.85
CA VAL A 13 -1.43 -10.48 -1.94
C VAL A 13 -0.25 -10.04 -1.06
N ARG A 14 -0.21 -10.48 0.21
CA ARG A 14 0.89 -10.15 1.13
C ARG A 14 2.23 -10.69 0.64
N SER A 15 2.25 -11.93 0.13
CA SER A 15 3.48 -12.54 -0.41
C SER A 15 3.95 -11.83 -1.69
N ALA A 16 3.03 -11.32 -2.52
CA ALA A 16 3.38 -10.51 -3.68
C ALA A 16 3.98 -9.15 -3.28
N ILE A 17 3.49 -8.53 -2.20
CA ILE A 17 4.11 -7.33 -1.64
C ILE A 17 5.52 -7.66 -1.13
N MET A 18 5.70 -8.75 -0.38
CA MET A 18 7.01 -9.18 0.09
C MET A 18 7.97 -9.45 -1.08
N LEU A 19 7.48 -10.06 -2.16
CA LEU A 19 8.24 -10.29 -3.39
C LEU A 19 8.70 -8.96 -4.02
N LEU A 20 7.80 -7.97 -4.07
CA LEU A 20 8.12 -6.63 -4.58
C LEU A 20 9.20 -5.96 -3.72
N VAL A 21 9.07 -5.98 -2.39
CA VAL A 21 10.07 -5.41 -1.47
C VAL A 21 11.42 -6.09 -1.64
N CYS A 22 11.45 -7.43 -1.76
CA CYS A 22 12.69 -8.17 -2.03
C CYS A 22 13.36 -7.71 -3.34
N ALA A 23 12.59 -7.55 -4.41
CA ALA A 23 13.12 -7.13 -5.69
C ALA A 23 13.61 -5.67 -5.68
N VAL A 24 12.91 -4.78 -4.97
CA VAL A 24 13.32 -3.38 -4.78
C VAL A 24 14.65 -3.32 -4.03
N GLU A 25 14.77 -3.98 -2.88
CA GLU A 25 16.00 -3.98 -2.09
C GLU A 25 17.20 -4.55 -2.87
N GLU A 26 16.98 -5.58 -3.68
CA GLU A 26 18.05 -6.16 -4.49
C GLU A 26 18.49 -5.30 -5.69
N LEU A 27 17.60 -4.54 -6.27
CA LEU A 27 17.91 -3.70 -7.43
C LEU A 27 18.43 -2.31 -7.06
N TYR A 28 17.93 -1.75 -5.96
CA TYR A 28 18.22 -0.37 -5.57
C TYR A 28 19.09 -0.25 -4.31
N GLY A 29 19.33 -1.37 -3.63
CA GLY A 29 20.22 -1.45 -2.47
C GLY A 29 19.51 -1.57 -1.14
N GLU A 30 20.29 -1.86 -0.10
CA GLU A 30 19.81 -2.00 1.26
C GLU A 30 19.19 -0.70 1.76
N GLY A 31 17.94 -0.77 2.21
CA GLY A 31 17.17 0.37 2.67
C GLY A 31 16.28 1.01 1.61
N ALA A 32 16.37 0.60 0.32
CA ALA A 32 15.36 0.99 -0.66
C ALA A 32 14.03 0.31 -0.31
N ASP A 33 12.97 1.08 -0.25
CA ASP A 33 11.65 0.57 0.12
C ASP A 33 10.54 1.09 -0.82
N VAL A 34 9.42 0.42 -0.78
CA VAL A 34 8.23 0.73 -1.56
C VAL A 34 7.01 0.79 -0.65
N LEU A 35 6.27 1.87 -0.76
CA LEU A 35 5.07 2.10 0.01
C LEU A 35 3.84 1.62 -0.77
N VAL A 36 3.10 0.68 -0.22
CA VAL A 36 1.78 0.30 -0.73
C VAL A 36 0.76 1.25 -0.13
N LYS A 37 0.27 2.19 -0.93
CA LYS A 37 -0.63 3.26 -0.45
C LYS A 37 -2.08 2.80 -0.30
N HIS A 38 -2.63 2.19 -1.34
CA HIS A 38 -4.04 1.78 -1.39
C HIS A 38 -4.32 0.79 -2.50
N SER A 39 -5.49 0.19 -2.46
CA SER A 39 -6.00 -0.60 -3.57
C SER A 39 -6.66 0.28 -4.63
N LEU A 40 -6.40 -0.02 -5.90
CA LEU A 40 -7.05 0.58 -7.05
C LEU A 40 -7.67 -0.53 -7.89
N GLY A 41 -8.98 -0.71 -7.78
CA GLY A 41 -9.64 -1.89 -8.32
C GLY A 41 -9.06 -3.18 -7.73
N LYS A 42 -8.52 -4.04 -8.59
CA LYS A 42 -7.83 -5.29 -8.22
C LYS A 42 -6.30 -5.14 -8.11
N SER A 43 -5.79 -3.93 -8.26
CA SER A 43 -4.36 -3.60 -8.18
C SER A 43 -4.04 -2.89 -6.88
N LEU A 44 -2.76 -2.87 -6.52
CA LEU A 44 -2.23 -2.06 -5.43
C LEU A 44 -1.43 -0.90 -6.01
N TYR A 45 -1.75 0.31 -5.60
CA TYR A 45 -0.95 1.48 -5.96
C TYR A 45 0.25 1.60 -5.03
N CYS A 46 1.41 1.71 -5.63
CA CYS A 46 2.70 1.72 -4.95
C CYS A 46 3.52 2.95 -5.36
N GLU A 47 4.31 3.46 -4.41
CA GLU A 47 5.28 4.53 -4.62
C GLU A 47 6.62 4.12 -4.00
N PHE A 48 7.73 4.55 -4.60
CA PHE A 48 9.02 4.45 -3.93
C PHE A 48 9.08 5.42 -2.76
N GLU A 49 9.66 4.99 -1.63
CA GLU A 49 9.71 5.78 -0.40
C GLU A 49 10.45 7.12 -0.59
N ASP A 50 11.46 7.13 -1.45
CA ASP A 50 12.25 8.32 -1.79
C ASP A 50 11.53 9.31 -2.72
N GLY A 51 10.28 9.00 -3.12
CA GLY A 51 9.49 9.81 -4.05
C GLY A 51 9.92 9.71 -5.51
N HIS A 52 10.82 8.77 -5.84
CA HIS A 52 11.22 8.51 -7.22
C HIS A 52 10.06 8.05 -8.08
N VAL A 53 9.87 8.68 -9.24
CA VAL A 53 8.86 8.31 -10.23
C VAL A 53 9.48 7.33 -11.23
N PRO A 54 9.09 6.05 -11.22
CA PRO A 54 9.76 5.04 -12.04
C PRO A 54 9.44 5.19 -13.52
N LEU A 55 10.47 5.07 -14.34
CA LEU A 55 10.30 4.92 -15.78
C LEU A 55 9.84 3.50 -16.14
N LYS A 56 9.19 3.36 -17.30
CA LYS A 56 8.73 2.04 -17.76
C LYS A 56 9.84 0.99 -17.76
N LYS A 57 11.05 1.34 -18.21
CA LYS A 57 12.21 0.41 -18.24
C LYS A 57 12.63 -0.06 -16.84
N GLU A 58 12.45 0.79 -15.83
CA GLU A 58 12.74 0.44 -14.45
C GLU A 58 11.71 -0.54 -13.92
N LEU A 59 10.42 -0.32 -14.22
CA LEU A 59 9.36 -1.25 -13.88
C LEU A 59 9.52 -2.60 -14.60
N ASP A 60 9.89 -2.59 -15.88
CA ASP A 60 10.16 -3.81 -16.64
C ASP A 60 11.32 -4.62 -15.99
N ARG A 61 12.37 -3.93 -15.54
CA ARG A 61 13.51 -4.55 -14.82
C ARG A 61 13.08 -5.06 -13.44
N LEU A 62 12.27 -4.30 -12.72
CA LEU A 62 11.76 -4.68 -11.40
C LEU A 62 10.86 -5.92 -11.51
N GLU A 63 9.95 -5.94 -12.49
CA GLU A 63 9.10 -7.09 -12.76
C GLU A 63 9.91 -8.34 -13.14
N ALA A 64 10.94 -8.17 -13.98
CA ALA A 64 11.84 -9.27 -14.33
C ALA A 64 12.52 -9.85 -13.08
N ARG A 65 13.03 -8.98 -12.16
CA ARG A 65 13.65 -9.46 -10.93
C ARG A 65 12.66 -10.16 -10.00
N MET A 66 11.44 -9.66 -9.90
CA MET A 66 10.38 -10.34 -9.16
C MET A 66 10.12 -11.75 -9.71
N ARG A 67 10.11 -11.91 -11.04
CA ARG A 67 9.93 -13.23 -11.67
C ARG A 67 11.08 -14.19 -11.34
N GLU A 68 12.33 -13.72 -11.40
CA GLU A 68 13.49 -14.50 -11.02
C GLU A 68 13.41 -14.99 -9.56
N ILE A 69 13.08 -14.09 -8.61
CA ILE A 69 12.91 -14.45 -7.19
C ILE A 69 11.78 -15.46 -7.00
N SER A 70 10.68 -15.31 -7.74
CA SER A 70 9.58 -16.27 -7.74
C SER A 70 10.02 -17.64 -8.26
N GLU A 71 10.81 -17.70 -9.34
CA GLU A 71 11.36 -18.92 -9.92
C GLU A 71 12.41 -19.58 -9.01
N GLU A 72 13.21 -18.79 -8.29
CA GLU A 72 14.12 -19.28 -7.26
C GLU A 72 13.40 -20.01 -6.11
N GLY A 73 12.14 -19.70 -5.88
CA GLY A 73 11.29 -20.36 -4.88
C GLY A 73 11.80 -20.13 -3.45
N ARG A 74 12.23 -18.91 -3.14
CA ARG A 74 12.77 -18.56 -1.82
C ARG A 74 11.76 -18.80 -0.72
N ASP A 75 12.19 -19.43 0.35
CA ASP A 75 11.36 -19.66 1.54
C ASP A 75 11.00 -18.32 2.21
N ILE A 76 9.76 -18.27 2.68
CA ILE A 76 9.25 -17.21 3.55
C ILE A 76 9.12 -17.80 4.95
N THR A 77 9.94 -17.31 5.88
CA THR A 77 9.98 -17.82 7.25
C THR A 77 9.46 -16.78 8.23
N LYS A 78 8.62 -17.22 9.16
CA LYS A 78 8.17 -16.37 10.26
C LYS A 78 9.14 -16.49 11.41
N ILE A 79 9.71 -15.36 11.83
CA ILE A 79 10.63 -15.28 12.97
C ILE A 79 10.03 -14.44 14.09
N VAL A 80 10.33 -14.84 15.32
CA VAL A 80 9.91 -14.11 16.53
C VAL A 80 11.05 -13.22 16.97
N VAL A 81 10.82 -11.92 17.01
CA VAL A 81 11.81 -10.94 17.47
C VAL A 81 11.31 -10.21 18.71
N GLY A 82 12.24 -9.81 19.57
CA GLY A 82 11.90 -8.97 20.70
C GLY A 82 11.37 -7.61 20.24
N LYS A 83 10.26 -7.15 20.82
CA LYS A 83 9.56 -5.92 20.46
C LYS A 83 10.49 -4.71 20.38
N LYS A 84 11.36 -4.53 21.37
CA LYS A 84 12.35 -3.43 21.38
C LYS A 84 13.29 -3.47 20.20
N ARG A 85 13.70 -4.69 19.77
CA ARG A 85 14.58 -4.87 18.62
C ARG A 85 13.85 -4.59 17.30
N ALA A 86 12.59 -5.02 17.19
CA ALA A 86 11.75 -4.74 16.02
C ALA A 86 11.53 -3.23 15.86
N ILE A 87 11.19 -2.52 16.94
CA ILE A 87 11.03 -1.06 16.93
C ILE A 87 12.32 -0.36 16.51
N ALA A 88 13.47 -0.76 17.08
CA ALA A 88 14.76 -0.17 16.71
C ALA A 88 15.10 -0.40 15.22
N PHE A 89 14.77 -1.59 14.69
CA PHE A 89 14.97 -1.92 13.27
C PHE A 89 14.06 -1.08 12.37
N LEU A 90 12.77 -0.91 12.69
CA LEU A 90 11.85 -0.08 11.93
C LEU A 90 12.29 1.39 11.92
N ARG A 91 12.74 1.93 13.06
CA ARG A 91 13.30 3.27 13.13
C ARG A 91 14.57 3.46 12.28
N MET A 92 15.45 2.46 12.30
CA MET A 92 16.66 2.48 11.47
C MET A 92 16.34 2.49 9.97
N LYS A 93 15.21 1.87 9.58
CA LYS A 93 14.68 1.89 8.21
C LYS A 93 13.85 3.16 7.88
N GLY A 94 13.78 4.15 8.75
CA GLY A 94 12.96 5.36 8.55
C GLY A 94 11.44 5.15 8.75
N ARG A 95 11.02 3.93 9.12
CA ARG A 95 9.61 3.54 9.30
C ARG A 95 9.12 3.90 10.71
N GLU A 96 9.13 5.18 11.05
CA GLU A 96 8.80 5.66 12.40
C GLU A 96 7.36 5.32 12.80
N GLU A 97 6.42 5.46 11.87
CA GLU A 97 5.00 5.15 12.08
C GLU A 97 4.76 3.68 12.43
N ASP A 98 5.42 2.77 11.71
CA ASP A 98 5.34 1.34 12.01
C ASP A 98 6.02 1.01 13.34
N ALA A 99 7.06 1.73 13.70
CA ALA A 99 7.73 1.60 14.99
C ALA A 99 6.81 2.02 16.16
N GLU A 100 6.03 3.09 15.98
CA GLU A 100 5.02 3.53 16.94
C GLU A 100 3.91 2.51 17.09
N LEU A 101 3.32 2.06 15.97
CA LEU A 101 2.29 1.02 15.96
C LEU A 101 2.79 -0.30 16.57
N ALA A 102 4.02 -0.69 16.26
CA ALA A 102 4.65 -1.86 16.89
C ALA A 102 4.78 -1.68 18.41
N GLY A 103 4.98 -0.45 18.87
CA GLY A 103 5.00 -0.09 20.29
C GLY A 103 3.69 -0.36 21.01
N GLU A 104 2.55 -0.14 20.35
CA GLU A 104 1.20 -0.34 20.89
C GLU A 104 0.78 -1.82 20.97
N LEU A 105 1.41 -2.71 20.20
CA LEU A 105 1.08 -4.13 20.22
C LEU A 105 1.26 -4.73 21.62
N ALA A 106 0.39 -5.63 22.02
CA ALA A 106 0.51 -6.34 23.28
C ALA A 106 1.68 -7.35 23.26
N GLY A 107 2.36 -7.52 24.41
CA GLY A 107 3.44 -8.48 24.58
C GLY A 107 4.84 -7.93 24.28
N ASP A 108 5.86 -8.78 24.54
CA ASP A 108 7.28 -8.43 24.44
C ASP A 108 7.93 -8.87 23.14
N THR A 109 7.19 -9.56 22.28
CA THR A 109 7.67 -10.12 21.02
C THR A 109 6.74 -9.79 19.87
N ILE A 110 7.30 -9.68 18.66
CA ILE A 110 6.57 -9.46 17.40
C ILE A 110 6.99 -10.55 16.42
N ASN A 111 6.02 -11.09 15.69
CA ASN A 111 6.30 -11.98 14.56
C ASN A 111 6.57 -11.12 13.34
N VAL A 112 7.70 -11.35 12.69
CA VAL A 112 8.05 -10.75 11.41
C VAL A 112 8.29 -11.85 10.38
N ASP A 113 8.09 -11.54 9.11
CA ASP A 113 8.31 -12.46 8.02
C ASP A 113 9.65 -12.13 7.35
N GLN A 114 10.44 -13.16 7.04
CA GLN A 114 11.77 -13.04 6.43
C GLN A 114 11.80 -13.83 5.12
N CYS A 115 12.32 -13.19 4.07
CA CYS A 115 12.64 -13.82 2.80
C CYS A 115 14.04 -13.37 2.35
N GLY A 116 14.98 -14.28 2.35
CA GLY A 116 16.39 -13.95 2.09
C GLY A 116 16.94 -12.95 3.12
N ARG A 117 17.34 -11.79 2.64
CA ARG A 117 17.85 -10.69 3.51
C ARG A 117 16.75 -9.78 4.02
N VAL A 118 15.63 -9.74 3.33
CA VAL A 118 14.51 -8.86 3.65
C VAL A 118 13.75 -9.40 4.85
N THR A 119 13.48 -8.52 5.79
CA THR A 119 12.63 -8.78 6.94
C THR A 119 11.57 -7.70 7.00
N ASP A 120 10.29 -8.09 7.06
CA ASP A 120 9.20 -7.14 7.15
C ASP A 120 8.06 -7.67 8.02
N TYR A 121 7.14 -6.78 8.37
CA TYR A 121 5.99 -7.09 9.21
C TYR A 121 4.72 -7.13 8.39
N PHE A 122 4.03 -8.28 8.40
CA PHE A 122 2.74 -8.44 7.74
C PHE A 122 1.67 -8.87 8.73
N PHE A 123 0.53 -8.18 8.67
CA PHE A 123 -0.63 -8.55 9.47
C PHE A 123 -1.36 -9.75 8.83
N GLY A 124 -0.94 -10.93 9.20
CA GLY A 124 -1.54 -12.20 8.75
C GLY A 124 -0.53 -13.16 8.10
N PRO A 125 -0.98 -14.30 7.61
CA PRO A 125 -0.11 -15.30 6.99
C PRO A 125 0.35 -14.88 5.60
N LEU A 126 1.59 -15.27 5.27
CA LEU A 126 2.13 -15.31 3.92
C LEU A 126 2.11 -16.76 3.38
N LEU A 127 2.43 -16.92 2.10
CA LEU A 127 2.66 -18.23 1.48
C LEU A 127 3.99 -18.82 1.98
N PRO A 128 4.19 -20.14 1.88
CA PRO A 128 5.40 -20.79 2.41
C PRO A 128 6.67 -20.34 1.71
N ASP A 129 6.59 -20.08 0.42
CA ASP A 129 7.71 -19.68 -0.42
C ASP A 129 7.23 -18.83 -1.62
N MET A 130 8.18 -18.20 -2.31
CA MET A 130 7.91 -17.31 -3.43
C MET A 130 7.47 -18.02 -4.71
N SER A 131 7.67 -19.34 -4.85
CA SER A 131 7.28 -20.09 -6.05
C SER A 131 5.77 -20.12 -6.29
N PHE A 132 4.98 -19.81 -5.28
CA PHE A 132 3.53 -19.69 -5.39
C PHE A 132 3.08 -18.33 -5.96
N VAL A 133 3.94 -17.30 -5.97
CA VAL A 133 3.60 -15.96 -6.47
C VAL A 133 4.01 -15.83 -7.93
N ARG A 134 3.18 -16.32 -8.84
CA ARG A 134 3.50 -16.39 -10.29
C ARG A 134 2.77 -15.39 -11.15
N LEU A 135 1.57 -14.96 -10.73
CA LEU A 135 0.69 -14.09 -11.51
C LEU A 135 0.71 -12.69 -10.92
N PHE A 136 1.48 -11.83 -11.52
CA PHE A 136 1.54 -10.41 -11.21
C PHE A 136 2.03 -9.64 -12.44
N ALA A 137 1.81 -8.34 -12.46
CA ALA A 137 2.41 -7.43 -13.43
C ALA A 137 2.61 -6.06 -12.80
N LEU A 138 3.60 -5.32 -13.27
CA LEU A 138 3.80 -3.93 -12.91
C LEU A 138 3.33 -3.02 -14.04
N LYS A 139 2.61 -1.96 -13.70
CA LYS A 139 2.13 -0.97 -14.66
C LYS A 139 2.45 0.44 -14.19
N SER A 140 2.99 1.27 -15.06
CA SER A 140 3.22 2.67 -14.75
C SER A 140 1.91 3.40 -14.46
N TYR A 141 1.88 4.13 -13.37
CA TYR A 141 0.73 4.93 -12.92
C TYR A 141 1.24 6.11 -12.10
N ALA A 142 1.52 7.22 -12.78
CA ALA A 142 2.17 8.38 -12.16
C ALA A 142 1.37 8.97 -10.97
N PRO A 143 2.05 9.37 -9.88
CA PRO A 143 3.51 9.44 -9.73
C PRO A 143 4.20 8.12 -9.34
N GLY A 144 3.47 7.03 -9.10
CA GLY A 144 3.99 5.72 -8.76
C GLY A 144 3.74 4.66 -9.83
N PHE A 145 3.35 3.47 -9.38
CA PHE A 145 3.03 2.33 -10.24
C PHE A 145 1.98 1.41 -9.60
N LEU A 146 1.41 0.54 -10.41
CA LEU A 146 0.46 -0.47 -9.94
C LEU A 146 1.13 -1.84 -9.89
N LEU A 147 1.00 -2.51 -8.75
CA LEU A 147 1.19 -3.94 -8.62
C LEU A 147 -0.15 -4.61 -8.91
N ARG A 148 -0.26 -5.17 -10.13
CA ARG A 148 -1.44 -5.90 -10.58
C ARG A 148 -1.39 -7.32 -10.06
N LEU A 149 -2.48 -7.76 -9.47
CA LEU A 149 -2.60 -9.07 -8.85
C LEU A 149 -3.78 -9.85 -9.47
N PRO A 150 -3.76 -11.18 -9.42
CA PRO A 150 -4.87 -11.98 -9.91
C PRO A 150 -6.12 -11.76 -9.05
N ASP A 151 -7.27 -11.95 -9.67
CA ASP A 151 -8.54 -12.02 -8.98
C ASP A 151 -8.74 -13.34 -8.21
N GLU A 152 -9.93 -13.54 -7.65
CA GLU A 152 -10.27 -14.76 -6.90
C GLU A 152 -10.28 -16.02 -7.78
N ASP A 153 -10.50 -15.86 -9.09
CA ASP A 153 -10.47 -16.93 -10.09
C ASP A 153 -9.05 -17.14 -10.67
N PHE A 154 -8.07 -16.45 -10.14
CA PHE A 154 -6.67 -16.52 -10.55
C PHE A 154 -6.39 -16.05 -11.97
N HIS A 155 -7.10 -15.02 -12.41
CA HIS A 155 -6.84 -14.32 -13.67
C HIS A 155 -6.29 -12.93 -13.39
N LEU A 156 -5.20 -12.55 -14.07
CA LEU A 156 -4.78 -11.14 -14.14
C LEU A 156 -5.84 -10.39 -14.94
N ALA A 157 -6.49 -9.42 -14.30
CA ALA A 157 -7.44 -8.56 -15.00
C ALA A 157 -6.77 -7.98 -16.25
N GLN A 158 -7.42 -8.15 -17.42
CA GLN A 158 -7.02 -7.44 -18.62
C GLN A 158 -7.24 -5.95 -18.35
N ASP A 159 -6.50 -5.08 -19.08
CA ASP A 159 -6.53 -3.62 -18.88
C ASP A 159 -7.95 -3.08 -18.73
N GLU A 160 -8.47 -3.10 -17.51
CA GLU A 160 -9.60 -2.24 -17.16
C GLU A 160 -9.09 -0.81 -17.33
N ALA A 161 -9.82 -0.02 -18.10
CA ALA A 161 -9.50 1.38 -18.26
C ALA A 161 -9.48 2.01 -16.85
N GLU A 162 -8.30 2.32 -16.37
CA GLU A 162 -8.14 2.99 -15.09
C GLU A 162 -8.86 4.33 -15.22
N ASP A 163 -9.85 4.55 -14.38
CA ASP A 163 -10.60 5.80 -14.40
C ASP A 163 -9.68 6.93 -13.89
N PRO A 164 -9.26 7.87 -14.77
CA PRO A 164 -8.41 8.98 -14.36
C PRO A 164 -9.06 9.85 -13.28
N LEU A 165 -10.39 9.81 -13.21
CA LEU A 165 -11.18 10.56 -12.23
C LEU A 165 -10.96 9.97 -10.83
N PHE A 166 -10.87 8.63 -10.72
CA PHE A 166 -10.63 7.97 -9.46
C PHE A 166 -9.25 8.31 -8.88
N ALA A 167 -8.21 8.31 -9.74
CA ALA A 167 -6.86 8.75 -9.34
C ALA A 167 -6.86 10.18 -8.81
N LYS A 168 -7.56 11.09 -9.50
CA LYS A 168 -7.65 12.48 -9.09
C LYS A 168 -8.33 12.64 -7.73
N VAL A 169 -9.43 11.94 -7.50
CA VAL A 169 -10.15 11.95 -6.21
C VAL A 169 -9.27 11.42 -5.09
N PHE A 170 -8.48 10.38 -5.38
CA PHE A 170 -7.59 9.79 -4.40
C PHE A 170 -6.45 10.74 -4.01
N LEU A 171 -5.78 11.36 -4.99
CA LEU A 171 -4.74 12.38 -4.73
C LEU A 171 -5.30 13.56 -3.95
N GLU A 172 -6.52 13.98 -4.24
CA GLU A 172 -7.20 15.04 -3.49
C GLU A 172 -7.44 14.63 -2.04
N SER A 173 -7.83 13.37 -1.78
CA SER A 173 -7.99 12.82 -0.43
C SER A 173 -6.66 12.76 0.33
N GLN A 174 -5.56 12.37 -0.33
CA GLN A 174 -4.23 12.41 0.27
C GLN A 174 -3.83 13.84 0.68
N ASN A 175 -4.00 14.81 -0.21
CA ASN A 175 -3.71 16.22 0.08
C ASN A 175 -4.53 16.72 1.29
N TRP A 176 -5.78 16.27 1.43
CA TRP A 176 -6.59 16.60 2.61
C TRP A 176 -6.04 16.00 3.89
N SER A 177 -5.62 14.74 3.84
CA SER A 177 -5.00 14.06 4.98
C SER A 177 -3.72 14.76 5.44
N GLU A 178 -2.92 15.28 4.49
CA GLU A 178 -1.75 16.10 4.78
C GLU A 178 -2.12 17.43 5.44
N LEU A 179 -3.10 18.14 4.89
CA LEU A 179 -3.57 19.43 5.45
C LEU A 179 -4.11 19.27 6.87
N ILE A 180 -4.78 18.16 7.13
CA ILE A 180 -5.32 17.85 8.46
C ILE A 180 -4.22 17.39 9.41
N GLY A 181 -3.07 16.88 8.90
CA GLY A 181 -2.00 16.29 9.70
C GLY A 181 -2.36 14.92 10.24
N CYS A 182 -3.20 14.16 9.51
CA CYS A 182 -3.62 12.82 9.87
C CYS A 182 -3.55 11.91 8.64
N GLN A 183 -2.33 11.51 8.26
CA GLN A 183 -2.05 10.72 7.06
C GLN A 183 -2.08 9.22 7.32
N ASN A 184 -1.96 8.80 8.57
CA ASN A 184 -1.82 7.40 8.95
C ASN A 184 -2.49 7.08 10.30
N LEU A 185 -2.53 5.79 10.62
CA LEU A 185 -3.19 5.29 11.81
C LEU A 185 -2.50 5.73 13.12
N ALA A 186 -1.16 5.83 13.12
CA ALA A 186 -0.43 6.27 14.31
C ALA A 186 -0.77 7.73 14.65
N GLN A 187 -0.82 8.62 13.65
CA GLN A 187 -1.25 10.01 13.84
C GLN A 187 -2.71 10.12 14.29
N LEU A 188 -3.59 9.25 13.76
CA LEU A 188 -4.97 9.18 14.21
C LEU A 188 -5.07 8.77 15.68
N ASN A 189 -4.36 7.71 16.09
CA ASN A 189 -4.31 7.26 17.48
C ASN A 189 -3.77 8.36 18.40
N ALA A 190 -2.67 8.99 18.02
CA ALA A 190 -2.11 10.12 18.78
C ALA A 190 -3.10 11.29 18.90
N SER A 191 -3.89 11.58 17.88
CA SER A 191 -4.92 12.63 17.94
C SER A 191 -6.04 12.31 18.92
N ILE A 192 -6.41 11.02 19.01
CA ILE A 192 -7.41 10.53 19.97
C ILE A 192 -6.86 10.65 21.39
N GLU A 193 -5.65 10.18 21.63
CA GLU A 193 -4.99 10.23 22.94
C GLU A 193 -4.79 11.67 23.44
N ASN A 194 -4.45 12.58 22.53
CA ASN A 194 -4.26 14.00 22.84
C ASN A 194 -5.57 14.81 22.89
N GLY A 195 -6.73 14.18 22.70
CA GLY A 195 -8.04 14.83 22.72
C GLY A 195 -8.33 15.78 21.55
N LYS A 196 -7.54 15.71 20.46
CA LYS A 196 -7.66 16.58 19.27
C LYS A 196 -8.57 16.01 18.17
N ILE A 197 -9.11 14.82 18.38
CA ILE A 197 -9.88 14.13 17.33
C ILE A 197 -11.09 14.94 16.86
N LEU A 198 -11.74 15.70 17.74
CA LEU A 198 -12.89 16.53 17.36
C LEU A 198 -12.50 17.69 16.44
N ASP A 199 -11.31 18.26 16.62
CA ASP A 199 -10.79 19.29 15.73
C ASP A 199 -10.54 18.74 14.33
N TYR A 200 -9.97 17.51 14.25
CA TYR A 200 -9.76 16.82 12.97
C TYR A 200 -11.07 16.53 12.26
N ILE A 201 -12.08 16.03 12.98
CA ILE A 201 -13.41 15.77 12.42
C ILE A 201 -14.01 17.07 11.87
N SER A 202 -13.98 18.15 12.64
CA SER A 202 -14.52 19.45 12.22
C SER A 202 -13.83 20.01 10.97
N ILE A 203 -12.51 19.86 10.86
CA ILE A 203 -11.76 20.30 9.67
C ILE A 203 -12.12 19.43 8.46
N ALA A 204 -12.21 18.10 8.64
CA ALA A 204 -12.58 17.18 7.58
C ALA A 204 -14.01 17.46 7.06
N GLU A 205 -14.95 17.72 7.96
CA GLU A 205 -16.33 18.12 7.61
C GLU A 205 -16.34 19.45 6.83
N ALA A 206 -15.59 20.45 7.27
CA ALA A 206 -15.50 21.74 6.58
C ALA A 206 -14.91 21.62 5.17
N LEU A 207 -13.89 20.76 4.97
CA LEU A 207 -13.33 20.48 3.65
C LEU A 207 -14.34 19.77 2.75
N HIS A 208 -15.09 18.81 3.30
CA HIS A 208 -16.15 18.10 2.58
C HIS A 208 -17.29 19.05 2.16
N GLU A 209 -17.78 19.91 3.05
CA GLU A 209 -18.78 20.93 2.75
C GLU A 209 -18.32 21.90 1.65
N LYS A 210 -17.05 22.34 1.72
CA LYS A 210 -16.45 23.16 0.67
C LYS A 210 -16.51 22.45 -0.69
N LYS A 211 -16.18 21.17 -0.73
CA LYS A 211 -16.21 20.38 -1.96
C LYS A 211 -17.61 20.20 -2.52
N LEU A 212 -18.60 19.99 -1.65
CA LEU A 212 -20.01 19.94 -2.05
C LEU A 212 -20.48 21.28 -2.66
N ALA A 213 -20.07 22.41 -2.06
CA ALA A 213 -20.36 23.72 -2.61
C ALA A 213 -19.74 23.94 -4.00
N GLU A 214 -18.45 23.57 -4.20
CA GLU A 214 -17.80 23.63 -5.51
C GLU A 214 -18.54 22.80 -6.57
N LEU A 215 -18.99 21.59 -6.21
CA LEU A 215 -19.78 20.74 -7.11
C LEU A 215 -21.14 21.35 -7.43
N ALA A 216 -21.83 21.93 -6.44
CA ALA A 216 -23.10 22.59 -6.64
C ALA A 216 -22.97 23.81 -7.58
N ASP A 217 -21.92 24.61 -7.42
CA ASP A 217 -21.62 25.74 -8.30
C ASP A 217 -21.36 25.26 -9.74
N ALA A 218 -20.53 24.21 -9.92
CA ALA A 218 -20.25 23.64 -11.22
C ALA A 218 -21.51 23.10 -11.92
N ILE A 219 -22.43 22.48 -11.16
CA ILE A 219 -23.74 22.02 -11.67
C ILE A 219 -24.60 23.20 -12.09
N CYS A 220 -24.66 24.27 -11.27
CA CYS A 220 -25.43 25.46 -11.58
C CYS A 220 -24.91 26.20 -12.82
N GLU A 221 -23.59 26.25 -13.00
CA GLU A 221 -22.98 26.86 -14.18
C GLU A 221 -23.20 26.04 -15.46
N ALA A 222 -23.10 24.72 -15.37
CA ALA A 222 -23.27 23.82 -16.51
C ALA A 222 -24.74 23.74 -16.99
N LYS A 223 -25.72 24.09 -16.14
CA LYS A 223 -27.16 24.09 -16.41
C LYS A 223 -27.65 22.85 -17.19
N PRO A 224 -28.43 22.95 -18.28
CA PRO A 224 -29.16 21.80 -18.83
C PRO A 224 -28.30 20.66 -19.39
N ARG A 225 -26.96 20.78 -19.33
CA ARG A 225 -26.03 19.74 -19.83
C ARG A 225 -25.72 18.66 -18.80
N ILE A 226 -25.98 18.88 -17.52
CA ILE A 226 -25.74 17.89 -16.46
C ILE A 226 -27.09 17.22 -16.12
N ARG A 227 -27.10 15.89 -16.22
CA ARG A 227 -28.18 15.05 -15.67
C ARG A 227 -27.62 14.33 -14.46
N LEU A 228 -28.22 14.55 -13.30
CA LEU A 228 -27.97 13.77 -12.11
C LEU A 228 -28.77 12.47 -12.20
N VAL A 229 -28.07 11.35 -12.06
CA VAL A 229 -28.68 10.04 -11.86
C VAL A 229 -28.36 9.65 -10.42
N CYS A 230 -29.39 9.54 -9.62
CA CYS A 230 -29.30 9.06 -8.23
C CYS A 230 -29.57 7.56 -8.17
#